data_6314a318c816f21b73e49a2f56a43e11
#
_entry.id   6314a318c816f21b73e49a2f56a43e11
#
_cell.length_a   1.000
_cell.length_b   1.000
_cell.length_c   1.000
_cell.angle_alpha   90.00
_cell.angle_beta   90.00
_cell.angle_gamma   90.00
#
_symmetry.space_group_name_H-M   'P 1'
#
loop_
_entity.id
_entity.type
_entity.pdbx_description
1 polymer ?
#
loop_
_entity_poly.entity_id
_entity_poly.type
_entity_poly.pdbx_seq_one_letter_code
_entity_poly.pdbx_strand_id
1 'polypeptide(L)'
;MSQKNLFSRSALAIAVAIVSSNAGAAGFLLNEYSTSALGRAFSGAGAMGDNASEGSRNPAAMMLFDRPSLSVGAVYIDPSVDIKGRDNSAFTSNDIAPSAVVPNAHFIFPINDKWAVGTSMTTNFGLATDFPKDYAGGPVGGKTDLKTVNLNLSGAYRLNDNFSFGLGVNAVYADAEITRHLGVSAKQLAPFGVTSSTTAAKLEGDDWGYGWNAGLLYEINQDNRLSFTYRSKVKVKFENGKYTNDIPKHPLLKPLNPMGGETVKGTLDLNLPDIWEFSGYHKVAPKWALHYSASYTGWSTFKDLTAYQKSDGKDLFHKPEHFKDAWRLALGTTYFYDDNWTFRTGIAYDESPVPAKYRSISIPDQDRYWLSAGTTYAFNENTSVDVGIAYMHGKKVNINEMLKEGDPNTTTRFKSEGSAWLYGVNFNYTF
;
A
#
# COMPACT_ATOMS: atom_id res chain seq x y z
N MET A 1 7.96 19.68 28.40
CA MET A 1 7.37 18.78 27.39
C MET A 1 6.30 17.95 28.08
N SER A 2 5.04 18.10 27.68
CA SER A 2 3.90 17.49 28.38
C SER A 2 3.87 15.97 28.16
N GLN A 3 3.61 15.20 29.22
CA GLN A 3 3.47 13.74 29.18
C GLN A 3 2.43 13.26 28.13
N LYS A 4 1.45 14.09 27.77
CA LYS A 4 0.45 13.79 26.74
C LYS A 4 1.05 13.62 25.33
N ASN A 5 2.15 14.32 25.02
CA ASN A 5 2.82 14.20 23.72
C ASN A 5 3.73 12.97 23.61
N LEU A 6 4.17 12.41 24.75
CA LEU A 6 4.97 11.18 24.76
C LEU A 6 4.10 9.95 24.48
N PHE A 7 2.91 9.88 25.08
CA PHE A 7 1.99 8.75 24.90
C PHE A 7 1.47 8.66 23.45
N SER A 8 1.16 9.81 22.81
CA SER A 8 0.68 9.81 21.43
C SER A 8 1.78 9.39 20.43
N ARG A 9 3.01 9.84 20.65
CA ARG A 9 4.18 9.46 19.80
C ARG A 9 4.55 7.98 19.99
N SER A 10 4.44 7.45 21.20
CA SER A 10 4.75 6.05 21.48
C SER A 10 3.69 5.09 20.90
N ALA A 11 2.40 5.43 20.98
CA ALA A 11 1.35 4.62 20.38
C ALA A 11 1.42 4.61 18.82
N LEU A 12 1.74 5.77 18.23
CA LEU A 12 1.94 5.87 16.78
C LEU A 12 3.21 5.12 16.34
N ALA A 13 4.31 5.24 17.09
CA ALA A 13 5.55 4.51 16.82
C ALA A 13 5.37 3.00 16.93
N ILE A 14 4.53 2.52 17.84
CA ILE A 14 4.16 1.09 17.94
C ILE A 14 3.33 0.69 16.73
N ALA A 15 2.34 1.48 16.31
CA ALA A 15 1.54 1.20 15.11
C ALA A 15 2.41 1.16 13.85
N VAL A 16 3.32 2.12 13.68
CA VAL A 16 4.27 2.18 12.55
C VAL A 16 5.31 1.05 12.61
N ALA A 17 5.77 0.66 13.80
CA ALA A 17 6.71 -0.44 13.95
C ALA A 17 6.10 -1.82 13.62
N ILE A 18 4.76 -1.97 13.74
CA ILE A 18 4.04 -3.18 13.36
C ILE A 18 3.79 -3.23 11.84
N VAL A 19 3.68 -2.06 11.19
CA VAL A 19 3.53 -1.97 9.73
C VAL A 19 4.90 -2.15 9.08
N SER A 20 5.29 -3.39 8.85
CA SER A 20 6.37 -3.69 7.91
C SER A 20 5.76 -3.73 6.51
N SER A 21 6.24 -2.88 5.62
CA SER A 21 5.64 -2.62 4.31
C SER A 21 6.05 -3.65 3.27
N ASN A 22 5.15 -3.98 2.36
CA ASN A 22 5.38 -4.95 1.30
C ASN A 22 4.70 -4.63 -0.01
N ALA A 23 5.30 -5.10 -1.08
CA ALA A 23 4.75 -5.08 -2.42
C ALA A 23 3.54 -6.02 -2.52
N GLY A 24 2.35 -5.55 -2.14
CA GLY A 24 1.12 -6.37 -2.15
C GLY A 24 0.13 -6.05 -3.27
N ALA A 25 0.13 -4.85 -3.84
CA ALA A 25 -0.84 -4.48 -4.87
C ALA A 25 -0.21 -3.67 -6.01
N ALA A 26 -0.98 -3.35 -7.06
CA ALA A 26 -0.49 -2.62 -8.22
C ALA A 26 0.09 -1.25 -7.82
N GLY A 27 1.29 -0.97 -8.28
CA GLY A 27 2.09 0.13 -7.75
C GLY A 27 2.51 -0.16 -6.30
N PHE A 28 2.10 0.68 -5.38
CA PHE A 28 2.27 0.48 -3.93
C PHE A 28 0.98 0.73 -3.13
N LEU A 29 -0.18 0.55 -3.79
CA LEU A 29 -1.49 0.55 -3.14
C LEU A 29 -1.69 -0.78 -2.40
N LEU A 30 -2.20 -0.73 -1.18
CA LEU A 30 -2.58 -1.87 -0.35
C LEU A 30 -4.10 -1.94 -0.19
N ASN A 31 -4.65 -3.14 -0.33
CA ASN A 31 -6.08 -3.40 -0.17
C ASN A 31 -6.41 -4.13 1.15
N GLU A 32 -5.42 -4.44 1.97
CA GLU A 32 -5.48 -5.33 3.13
C GLU A 32 -6.13 -4.66 4.36
N TYR A 33 -7.33 -4.05 4.16
CA TYR A 33 -8.07 -3.35 5.21
C TYR A 33 -8.99 -4.27 6.03
N SER A 34 -9.23 -5.51 5.59
CA SER A 34 -10.17 -6.43 6.20
C SER A 34 -9.91 -7.88 5.78
N THR A 35 -10.03 -8.81 6.71
CA THR A 35 -9.88 -10.25 6.45
C THR A 35 -11.11 -10.84 5.73
N SER A 36 -12.32 -10.41 6.06
CA SER A 36 -13.52 -10.86 5.32
C SER A 36 -13.45 -10.41 3.87
N ALA A 37 -12.97 -9.19 3.61
CA ALA A 37 -12.72 -8.69 2.27
C ALA A 37 -11.60 -9.45 1.55
N LEU A 38 -10.50 -9.79 2.24
CA LEU A 38 -9.43 -10.64 1.70
C LEU A 38 -9.99 -11.96 1.19
N GLY A 39 -10.85 -12.62 1.96
CA GLY A 39 -11.46 -13.91 1.60
C GLY A 39 -12.31 -13.88 0.32
N ARG A 40 -12.68 -12.71 -0.17
CA ARG A 40 -13.43 -12.50 -1.42
C ARG A 40 -12.66 -11.68 -2.47
N ALA A 41 -11.33 -11.62 -2.36
CA ALA A 41 -10.46 -10.80 -3.20
C ALA A 41 -10.90 -9.32 -3.24
N PHE A 42 -11.41 -8.78 -2.13
CA PHE A 42 -11.92 -7.41 -1.98
C PHE A 42 -13.07 -7.03 -2.93
N SER A 43 -13.74 -8.01 -3.54
CA SER A 43 -14.92 -7.76 -4.37
C SER A 43 -16.11 -7.28 -3.54
N GLY A 44 -16.94 -6.40 -4.09
CA GLY A 44 -18.10 -5.82 -3.41
C GLY A 44 -17.76 -4.82 -2.31
N ALA A 45 -16.49 -4.44 -2.17
CA ALA A 45 -16.05 -3.47 -1.16
C ALA A 45 -16.87 -2.17 -1.26
N GLY A 46 -17.41 -1.73 -0.12
CA GLY A 46 -18.29 -0.56 -0.05
C GLY A 46 -19.79 -0.84 -0.28
N ALA A 47 -20.17 -1.99 -0.81
CA ALA A 47 -21.58 -2.43 -0.92
C ALA A 47 -21.92 -3.58 0.06
N MET A 48 -20.88 -4.16 0.68
CA MET A 48 -21.04 -5.20 1.70
C MET A 48 -21.46 -4.59 3.05
N GLY A 49 -21.89 -5.45 3.98
CA GLY A 49 -22.22 -5.07 5.35
C GLY A 49 -21.73 -6.13 6.33
N ASP A 50 -20.57 -6.74 6.04
CA ASP A 50 -20.06 -7.89 6.80
C ASP A 50 -19.66 -7.51 8.24
N ASN A 51 -18.91 -6.45 8.40
CA ASN A 51 -18.39 -5.96 9.68
C ASN A 51 -17.97 -4.48 9.59
N ALA A 52 -17.48 -3.91 10.67
CA ALA A 52 -17.15 -2.48 10.76
C ALA A 52 -16.08 -2.00 9.75
N SER A 53 -15.33 -2.90 9.12
CA SER A 53 -14.31 -2.52 8.14
C SER A 53 -14.88 -1.86 6.88
N GLU A 54 -16.16 -2.09 6.58
CA GLU A 54 -16.82 -1.52 5.41
C GLU A 54 -16.90 0.01 5.45
N GLY A 55 -17.00 0.62 6.64
CA GLY A 55 -16.98 2.07 6.82
C GLY A 55 -15.71 2.74 6.30
N SER A 56 -14.58 2.04 6.30
CA SER A 56 -13.31 2.56 5.77
C SER A 56 -13.25 2.61 4.24
N ARG A 57 -14.02 1.74 3.57
CA ARG A 57 -14.10 1.73 2.09
C ARG A 57 -15.21 2.64 1.59
N ASN A 58 -16.37 2.58 2.23
CA ASN A 58 -17.52 3.42 1.93
C ASN A 58 -18.12 3.98 3.23
N PRO A 59 -17.95 5.26 3.55
CA PRO A 59 -18.56 5.84 4.74
C PRO A 59 -20.11 5.72 4.73
N ALA A 60 -20.76 5.71 3.56
CA ALA A 60 -22.21 5.51 3.46
C ALA A 60 -22.64 4.12 3.92
N ALA A 61 -21.80 3.09 3.79
CA ALA A 61 -22.09 1.72 4.23
C ALA A 61 -22.24 1.60 5.77
N MET A 62 -21.81 2.60 6.53
CA MET A 62 -22.06 2.66 7.98
C MET A 62 -23.57 2.67 8.31
N MET A 63 -24.42 3.11 7.37
CA MET A 63 -25.88 3.07 7.53
C MET A 63 -26.50 1.68 7.43
N LEU A 64 -25.71 0.65 7.10
CA LEU A 64 -26.14 -0.76 7.14
C LEU A 64 -26.10 -1.35 8.56
N PHE A 65 -25.55 -0.64 9.53
CA PHE A 65 -25.37 -1.09 10.91
C PHE A 65 -26.40 -0.42 11.82
N ASP A 66 -27.06 -1.20 12.65
CA ASP A 66 -28.06 -0.75 13.63
C ASP A 66 -27.49 -0.70 15.06
N ARG A 67 -26.32 -1.32 15.29
CA ARG A 67 -25.61 -1.38 16.59
C ARG A 67 -24.14 -0.97 16.44
N PRO A 68 -23.53 -0.43 17.50
CA PRO A 68 -22.09 -0.16 17.48
C PRO A 68 -21.30 -1.42 17.15
N SER A 69 -20.32 -1.30 16.27
CA SER A 69 -19.58 -2.44 15.73
C SER A 69 -18.09 -2.15 15.68
N LEU A 70 -17.29 -3.12 16.12
CA LEU A 70 -15.83 -3.09 16.14
C LEU A 70 -15.28 -4.22 15.27
N SER A 71 -14.25 -3.94 14.48
CA SER A 71 -13.46 -4.97 13.80
C SER A 71 -11.98 -4.64 13.98
N VAL A 72 -11.18 -5.60 14.45
CA VAL A 72 -9.74 -5.45 14.66
C VAL A 72 -9.02 -6.68 14.16
N GLY A 73 -7.95 -6.51 13.41
CA GLY A 73 -7.19 -7.64 12.92
C GLY A 73 -5.93 -7.24 12.17
N ALA A 74 -5.40 -8.19 11.43
CA ALA A 74 -4.23 -8.00 10.61
C ALA A 74 -4.19 -8.99 9.45
N VAL A 75 -3.49 -8.60 8.40
CA VAL A 75 -3.12 -9.46 7.27
C VAL A 75 -1.60 -9.61 7.25
N TYR A 76 -1.12 -10.84 7.29
CA TYR A 76 0.28 -11.18 7.05
C TYR A 76 0.48 -11.43 5.56
N ILE A 77 1.44 -10.73 4.97
CA ILE A 77 1.83 -10.85 3.57
C ILE A 77 3.20 -11.51 3.50
N ASP A 78 3.29 -12.58 2.72
CA ASP A 78 4.50 -13.37 2.49
C ASP A 78 4.82 -13.34 0.99
N PRO A 79 5.57 -12.33 0.51
CA PRO A 79 5.93 -12.20 -0.89
C PRO A 79 7.15 -13.05 -1.24
N SER A 80 7.24 -13.43 -2.49
CA SER A 80 8.44 -13.98 -3.12
C SER A 80 8.68 -13.23 -4.42
N VAL A 81 9.70 -12.38 -4.45
CA VAL A 81 10.02 -11.54 -5.60
C VAL A 81 11.49 -11.71 -5.97
N ASP A 82 11.73 -12.18 -7.19
CA ASP A 82 13.05 -12.42 -7.74
C ASP A 82 13.37 -11.43 -8.86
N ILE A 83 14.58 -10.91 -8.82
CA ILE A 83 15.19 -10.16 -9.92
C ILE A 83 16.32 -11.02 -10.52
N LYS A 84 16.22 -11.32 -11.81
CA LYS A 84 17.21 -12.14 -12.51
C LYS A 84 17.93 -11.28 -13.55
N GLY A 85 19.24 -11.16 -13.42
CA GLY A 85 20.11 -10.56 -14.44
C GLY A 85 20.10 -11.42 -15.72
N ARG A 86 19.74 -10.83 -16.86
CA ARG A 86 19.59 -11.59 -18.12
C ARG A 86 20.91 -11.86 -18.79
N ASP A 87 21.89 -10.98 -18.65
CA ASP A 87 23.17 -11.05 -19.34
C ASP A 87 24.31 -11.42 -18.41
N ASN A 88 24.13 -11.23 -17.11
CA ASN A 88 25.14 -11.52 -16.09
C ASN A 88 24.46 -11.88 -14.77
N SER A 89 24.79 -13.06 -14.25
CA SER A 89 24.22 -13.60 -13.01
C SER A 89 24.58 -12.78 -11.76
N ALA A 90 25.64 -11.96 -11.81
CA ALA A 90 25.97 -11.03 -10.72
C ALA A 90 24.84 -10.01 -10.42
N PHE A 91 23.95 -9.80 -11.38
CA PHE A 91 22.76 -8.94 -11.23
C PHE A 91 21.50 -9.73 -10.84
N THR A 92 21.64 -10.96 -10.38
CA THR A 92 20.52 -11.74 -9.84
C THR A 92 20.45 -11.55 -8.33
N SER A 93 19.23 -11.28 -7.84
CA SER A 93 18.91 -11.28 -6.40
C SER A 93 17.54 -11.92 -6.23
N ASN A 94 17.45 -12.87 -5.32
CA ASN A 94 16.21 -13.57 -5.02
C ASN A 94 15.61 -13.00 -3.74
N ASP A 95 14.29 -13.13 -3.61
CA ASP A 95 13.53 -12.80 -2.40
C ASP A 95 13.80 -11.38 -1.87
N ILE A 96 13.70 -10.40 -2.78
CA ILE A 96 14.01 -9.00 -2.47
C ILE A 96 12.89 -8.26 -1.72
N ALA A 97 11.73 -8.88 -1.55
CA ALA A 97 10.59 -8.29 -0.86
C ALA A 97 10.40 -8.94 0.52
N PRO A 98 10.65 -8.21 1.62
CA PRO A 98 10.48 -8.76 2.97
C PRO A 98 9.01 -9.03 3.29
N SER A 99 8.70 -9.97 4.18
CA SER A 99 7.34 -10.24 4.66
C SER A 99 6.81 -9.13 5.60
N ALA A 100 5.47 -8.99 5.74
CA ALA A 100 4.87 -7.95 6.57
C ALA A 100 3.55 -8.31 7.22
N VAL A 101 3.27 -7.55 8.27
CA VAL A 101 1.97 -7.51 8.94
C VAL A 101 1.30 -6.17 8.66
N VAL A 102 0.08 -6.21 8.14
CA VAL A 102 -0.76 -5.02 7.87
C VAL A 102 -1.92 -5.03 8.88
N PRO A 103 -1.84 -4.25 9.95
CA PRO A 103 -2.90 -4.16 10.95
C PRO A 103 -4.07 -3.32 10.42
N ASN A 104 -5.25 -3.61 10.93
CA ASN A 104 -6.45 -2.79 10.70
C ASN A 104 -7.33 -2.74 11.95
N ALA A 105 -8.02 -1.62 12.13
CA ALA A 105 -9.00 -1.42 13.20
C ALA A 105 -10.10 -0.49 12.71
N HIS A 106 -11.35 -0.83 13.04
CA HIS A 106 -12.53 -0.12 12.55
C HIS A 106 -13.59 -0.07 13.63
N PHE A 107 -14.25 1.06 13.75
CA PHE A 107 -15.36 1.23 14.66
C PHE A 107 -16.47 2.03 13.98
N ILE A 108 -17.70 1.55 14.06
CA ILE A 108 -18.92 2.22 13.58
C ILE A 108 -19.84 2.43 14.77
N PHE A 109 -20.39 3.62 14.89
CA PHE A 109 -21.38 3.98 15.88
C PHE A 109 -22.61 4.59 15.21
N PRO A 110 -23.72 3.84 15.05
CA PRO A 110 -25.01 4.38 14.63
C PRO A 110 -25.53 5.34 15.71
N ILE A 111 -25.81 6.58 15.34
CA ILE A 111 -26.39 7.57 16.24
C ILE A 111 -27.90 7.40 16.32
N ASN A 112 -28.51 7.17 15.14
CA ASN A 112 -29.94 6.87 14.96
C ASN A 112 -30.15 6.33 13.53
N ASP A 113 -31.40 6.10 13.13
CA ASP A 113 -31.76 5.54 11.82
C ASP A 113 -31.28 6.38 10.62
N LYS A 114 -30.84 7.63 10.84
CA LYS A 114 -30.40 8.56 9.78
C LYS A 114 -28.94 8.91 9.84
N TRP A 115 -28.27 8.76 10.98
CA TRP A 115 -26.90 9.20 11.17
C TRP A 115 -26.03 8.12 11.78
N ALA A 116 -24.86 7.97 11.22
CA ALA A 116 -23.78 7.15 11.78
C ALA A 116 -22.44 7.87 11.71
N VAL A 117 -21.55 7.55 12.62
CA VAL A 117 -20.15 7.98 12.62
C VAL A 117 -19.25 6.77 12.72
N GLY A 118 -18.04 6.90 12.23
CA GLY A 118 -17.06 5.82 12.32
C GLY A 118 -15.64 6.31 12.24
N THR A 119 -14.73 5.48 12.70
CA THR A 119 -13.30 5.72 12.63
C THR A 119 -12.57 4.46 12.21
N SER A 120 -11.44 4.62 11.56
CA SER A 120 -10.61 3.48 11.18
C SER A 120 -9.12 3.82 11.18
N MET A 121 -8.31 2.79 11.38
CA MET A 121 -6.89 2.77 11.16
C MET A 121 -6.58 1.70 10.11
N THR A 122 -6.00 2.11 8.98
CA THR A 122 -5.67 1.24 7.85
C THR A 122 -4.30 1.60 7.29
N THR A 123 -3.74 0.69 6.50
CA THR A 123 -2.56 0.96 5.67
C THR A 123 -2.99 0.89 4.21
N ASN A 124 -3.03 2.04 3.54
CA ASN A 124 -3.50 2.10 2.16
C ASN A 124 -2.36 2.10 1.14
N PHE A 125 -1.14 2.41 1.56
CA PHE A 125 0.04 2.41 0.71
C PHE A 125 1.22 1.83 1.45
N GLY A 126 2.04 1.06 0.75
CA GLY A 126 3.24 0.46 1.29
C GLY A 126 4.07 -0.21 0.21
N LEU A 127 5.38 -0.14 0.36
CA LEU A 127 6.34 -0.76 -0.56
C LEU A 127 7.59 -1.14 0.21
N ALA A 128 8.11 -2.34 0.00
CA ALA A 128 9.44 -2.68 0.44
C ALA A 128 10.17 -3.56 -0.57
N THR A 129 11.38 -3.15 -0.90
CA THR A 129 12.38 -3.97 -1.55
C THR A 129 13.71 -3.79 -0.82
N ASP A 130 14.41 -4.88 -0.58
CA ASP A 130 15.69 -4.89 0.15
C ASP A 130 16.66 -5.85 -0.53
N PHE A 131 17.66 -5.29 -1.19
CA PHE A 131 18.71 -6.04 -1.86
C PHE A 131 19.93 -6.18 -0.93
N PRO A 132 20.77 -7.24 -1.09
CA PRO A 132 22.03 -7.32 -0.38
C PRO A 132 22.88 -6.06 -0.57
N LYS A 133 23.56 -5.60 0.48
CA LYS A 133 24.35 -4.34 0.43
C LYS A 133 25.47 -4.38 -0.62
N ASP A 134 26.02 -5.56 -0.90
CA ASP A 134 27.07 -5.79 -1.91
C ASP A 134 26.52 -6.16 -3.29
N TYR A 135 25.20 -6.08 -3.49
CA TYR A 135 24.55 -6.38 -4.76
C TYR A 135 25.19 -5.59 -5.93
N ALA A 136 25.47 -6.28 -7.02
CA ALA A 136 26.13 -5.68 -8.18
C ALA A 136 25.33 -4.50 -8.78
N GLY A 137 24.01 -4.59 -8.78
CA GLY A 137 23.07 -3.53 -9.20
C GLY A 137 22.78 -2.48 -8.12
N GLY A 138 23.65 -2.33 -7.11
CA GLY A 138 23.49 -1.40 -5.99
C GLY A 138 23.10 0.04 -6.34
N PRO A 139 23.55 0.63 -7.46
CA PRO A 139 23.12 1.98 -7.88
C PRO A 139 21.63 2.13 -8.15
N VAL A 140 20.93 1.05 -8.57
CA VAL A 140 19.49 1.04 -8.87
C VAL A 140 18.69 0.10 -7.97
N GLY A 141 19.34 -0.90 -7.38
CA GLY A 141 18.84 -1.75 -6.31
C GLY A 141 19.35 -1.28 -4.96
N GLY A 142 18.81 -1.79 -3.88
CA GLY A 142 19.15 -1.42 -2.51
C GLY A 142 17.90 -1.50 -1.67
N LYS A 143 17.76 -0.65 -0.67
CA LYS A 143 16.52 -0.59 0.11
C LYS A 143 15.60 0.50 -0.45
N THR A 144 14.34 0.17 -0.65
CA THR A 144 13.24 1.11 -0.88
C THR A 144 12.12 0.69 0.05
N ASP A 145 11.75 1.53 0.99
CA ASP A 145 10.77 1.24 2.04
C ASP A 145 9.81 2.43 2.18
N LEU A 146 8.53 2.17 2.08
CA LEU A 146 7.46 3.12 2.33
C LEU A 146 6.42 2.47 3.23
N LYS A 147 6.18 3.06 4.38
CA LYS A 147 5.14 2.65 5.33
C LYS A 147 4.15 3.78 5.49
N THR A 148 2.86 3.47 5.45
CA THR A 148 1.83 4.47 5.76
C THR A 148 0.85 3.94 6.80
N VAL A 149 0.31 4.86 7.59
CA VAL A 149 -0.84 4.63 8.47
C VAL A 149 -1.87 5.69 8.16
N ASN A 150 -3.07 5.29 7.80
CA ASN A 150 -4.19 6.18 7.55
C ASN A 150 -5.15 6.14 8.75
N LEU A 151 -5.38 7.28 9.36
CA LEU A 151 -6.42 7.50 10.35
C LEU A 151 -7.59 8.19 9.67
N ASN A 152 -8.77 7.59 9.78
CA ASN A 152 -10.00 8.11 9.17
C ASN A 152 -11.04 8.43 10.24
N LEU A 153 -11.76 9.52 10.05
CA LEU A 153 -12.99 9.85 10.76
C LEU A 153 -14.06 10.18 9.73
N SER A 154 -15.20 9.50 9.80
CA SER A 154 -16.27 9.60 8.82
C SER A 154 -17.63 9.77 9.46
N GLY A 155 -18.53 10.43 8.75
CA GLY A 155 -19.95 10.52 9.04
C GLY A 155 -20.79 10.05 7.87
N ALA A 156 -21.94 9.45 8.15
CA ALA A 156 -22.91 8.98 7.15
C ALA A 156 -24.31 9.51 7.46
N TYR A 157 -25.06 9.68 6.39
CA TYR A 157 -26.46 10.12 6.45
C TYR A 157 -27.33 9.29 5.49
N ARG A 158 -28.43 8.77 6.02
CA ARG A 158 -29.47 8.10 5.25
C ARG A 158 -30.50 9.10 4.77
N LEU A 159 -30.46 9.39 3.47
CA LEU A 159 -31.39 10.35 2.84
C LEU A 159 -32.81 9.83 2.81
N ASN A 160 -32.97 8.56 2.40
CA ASN A 160 -34.24 7.81 2.35
C ASN A 160 -33.95 6.31 2.44
N ASP A 161 -34.96 5.47 2.27
CA ASP A 161 -34.83 4.01 2.38
C ASP A 161 -33.86 3.38 1.38
N ASN A 162 -33.58 4.07 0.28
CA ASN A 162 -32.71 3.54 -0.78
C ASN A 162 -31.32 4.22 -0.84
N PHE A 163 -31.18 5.47 -0.40
CA PHE A 163 -29.96 6.23 -0.58
C PHE A 163 -29.32 6.65 0.73
N SER A 164 -28.05 6.34 0.86
CA SER A 164 -27.17 6.86 1.90
C SER A 164 -25.93 7.48 1.27
N PHE A 165 -25.38 8.49 1.91
CA PHE A 165 -24.09 9.06 1.56
C PHE A 165 -23.25 9.29 2.80
N GLY A 166 -21.94 9.37 2.60
CA GLY A 166 -21.02 9.61 3.68
C GLY A 166 -19.80 10.41 3.23
N LEU A 167 -19.21 11.09 4.18
CA LEU A 167 -17.98 11.86 4.02
C LEU A 167 -17.02 11.53 5.14
N GLY A 168 -15.72 11.57 4.84
CA GLY A 168 -14.68 11.37 5.85
C GLY A 168 -13.43 12.19 5.58
N VAL A 169 -12.66 12.38 6.63
CA VAL A 169 -11.34 13.02 6.59
C VAL A 169 -10.27 11.99 6.93
N ASN A 170 -9.12 12.12 6.29
CA ASN A 170 -8.00 11.21 6.41
C ASN A 170 -6.75 11.97 6.84
N ALA A 171 -6.03 11.44 7.82
CA ALA A 171 -4.68 11.83 8.16
C ALA A 171 -3.76 10.66 7.89
N VAL A 172 -2.83 10.83 6.94
CA VAL A 172 -1.91 9.79 6.48
C VAL A 172 -0.52 10.12 6.99
N TYR A 173 -0.02 9.32 7.91
CA TYR A 173 1.39 9.33 8.29
C TYR A 173 2.17 8.45 7.32
N ALA A 174 3.29 8.94 6.82
CA ALA A 174 4.20 8.20 5.95
C ALA A 174 5.61 8.25 6.51
N ASP A 175 6.29 7.10 6.49
CA ASP A 175 7.70 6.91 6.78
C ASP A 175 8.35 6.29 5.55
N ALA A 176 9.44 6.90 5.05
CA ALA A 176 10.08 6.47 3.82
C ALA A 176 11.60 6.41 3.96
N GLU A 177 12.19 5.35 3.38
CA GLU A 177 13.64 5.19 3.27
C GLU A 177 14.02 4.72 1.86
N ILE A 178 15.02 5.37 1.26
CA ILE A 178 15.64 4.92 0.03
C ILE A 178 17.14 4.85 0.27
N THR A 179 17.74 3.66 0.11
CA THR A 179 19.20 3.47 0.21
C THR A 179 19.72 2.84 -1.08
N ARG A 180 20.83 3.38 -1.59
CA ARG A 180 21.54 2.86 -2.75
C ARG A 180 23.01 2.65 -2.39
N HIS A 181 23.60 1.61 -2.97
CA HIS A 181 25.02 1.26 -2.76
C HIS A 181 25.79 1.39 -4.06
N LEU A 182 27.12 1.44 -3.98
CA LEU A 182 27.97 1.61 -5.18
C LEU A 182 27.93 0.40 -6.12
N GLY A 183 27.70 -0.82 -5.59
CA GLY A 183 27.66 -2.02 -6.43
C GLY A 183 28.88 -2.15 -7.34
N VAL A 184 28.63 -2.41 -8.63
CA VAL A 184 29.71 -2.51 -9.64
C VAL A 184 30.48 -1.22 -9.86
N SER A 185 29.89 -0.06 -9.56
CA SER A 185 30.56 1.26 -9.70
C SER A 185 31.72 1.42 -8.73
N ALA A 186 31.77 0.66 -7.65
CA ALA A 186 32.87 0.67 -6.68
C ALA A 186 34.21 0.28 -7.29
N LYS A 187 34.23 -0.54 -8.35
CA LYS A 187 35.49 -0.97 -9.01
C LYS A 187 36.33 0.22 -9.49
N GLN A 188 35.70 1.24 -10.03
CA GLN A 188 36.36 2.44 -10.52
C GLN A 188 36.85 3.35 -9.38
N LEU A 189 36.27 3.21 -8.20
CA LEU A 189 36.50 4.03 -7.03
C LEU A 189 37.34 3.30 -5.95
N ALA A 190 37.74 2.07 -6.18
CA ALA A 190 38.50 1.23 -5.24
C ALA A 190 39.77 1.91 -4.67
N PRO A 191 40.54 2.72 -5.44
CA PRO A 191 41.73 3.43 -4.90
C PRO A 191 41.39 4.39 -3.75
N PHE A 192 40.12 4.77 -3.58
CA PHE A 192 39.64 5.67 -2.52
C PHE A 192 39.08 4.91 -1.30
N GLY A 193 39.27 3.59 -1.22
CA GLY A 193 38.85 2.78 -0.07
C GLY A 193 37.32 2.44 -0.03
N VAL A 194 36.61 2.62 -1.12
CA VAL A 194 35.18 2.26 -1.21
C VAL A 194 35.00 0.82 -1.71
N THR A 195 33.86 0.20 -1.33
CA THR A 195 33.47 -1.15 -1.71
C THR A 195 32.08 -1.14 -2.38
N SER A 196 31.65 -2.29 -2.91
CA SER A 196 30.30 -2.45 -3.46
C SER A 196 29.19 -2.11 -2.46
N SER A 197 29.44 -2.34 -1.17
CA SER A 197 28.48 -2.07 -0.08
C SER A 197 28.56 -0.63 0.47
N THR A 198 29.46 0.23 -0.03
CA THR A 198 29.52 1.64 0.37
C THR A 198 28.21 2.33 -0.02
N THR A 199 27.60 3.04 0.93
CA THR A 199 26.35 3.79 0.69
C THR A 199 26.61 4.95 -0.26
N ALA A 200 25.98 4.90 -1.43
CA ALA A 200 26.05 5.96 -2.43
C ALA A 200 25.03 7.07 -2.15
N ALA A 201 23.87 6.70 -1.66
CA ALA A 201 22.80 7.62 -1.25
C ALA A 201 21.89 6.95 -0.22
N LYS A 202 21.58 7.65 0.85
CA LYS A 202 20.52 7.28 1.79
C LYS A 202 19.64 8.49 2.04
N LEU A 203 18.34 8.33 1.76
CA LEU A 203 17.30 9.31 2.06
C LEU A 203 16.35 8.67 3.06
N GLU A 204 16.00 9.39 4.12
CA GLU A 204 15.02 8.94 5.11
C GLU A 204 14.20 10.14 5.59
N GLY A 205 12.93 9.90 5.88
CA GLY A 205 12.06 10.94 6.44
C GLY A 205 10.66 10.42 6.75
N ASP A 206 9.98 11.16 7.60
CA ASP A 206 8.59 10.92 7.96
C ASP A 206 7.81 12.22 7.98
N ASP A 207 6.55 12.17 7.59
CA ASP A 207 5.65 13.33 7.66
C ASP A 207 4.18 12.92 7.51
N TRP A 208 3.28 13.90 7.67
CA TRP A 208 1.84 13.75 7.55
C TRP A 208 1.32 14.34 6.23
N GLY A 209 0.33 13.66 5.65
CA GLY A 209 -0.50 14.19 4.57
C GLY A 209 -1.98 14.12 4.95
N TYR A 210 -2.81 14.91 4.29
CA TYR A 210 -4.24 14.97 4.60
C TYR A 210 -5.07 14.80 3.34
N GLY A 211 -6.22 14.17 3.50
CA GLY A 211 -7.16 13.92 2.42
C GLY A 211 -8.58 13.76 2.93
N TRP A 212 -9.47 13.39 2.03
CA TRP A 212 -10.87 13.14 2.32
C TRP A 212 -11.39 11.97 1.50
N ASN A 213 -12.54 11.43 1.89
CA ASN A 213 -13.23 10.41 1.13
C ASN A 213 -14.74 10.63 1.18
N ALA A 214 -15.41 10.17 0.15
CA ALA A 214 -16.86 10.23 0.03
C ALA A 214 -17.39 8.88 -0.46
N GLY A 215 -18.64 8.59 -0.14
CA GLY A 215 -19.31 7.40 -0.61
C GLY A 215 -20.80 7.58 -0.76
N LEU A 216 -21.34 6.82 -1.71
CA LEU A 216 -22.75 6.63 -1.94
C LEU A 216 -23.08 5.16 -1.80
N LEU A 217 -24.22 4.86 -1.19
CA LEU A 217 -24.81 3.53 -1.14
C LEU A 217 -26.25 3.61 -1.65
N TYR A 218 -26.55 2.78 -2.64
CA TYR A 218 -27.89 2.61 -3.17
C TYR A 218 -28.39 1.21 -2.85
N GLU A 219 -29.35 1.13 -1.93
CA GLU A 219 -30.05 -0.10 -1.54
C GLU A 219 -31.28 -0.24 -2.43
N ILE A 220 -31.18 -1.01 -3.52
CA ILE A 220 -32.32 -1.32 -4.41
C ILE A 220 -33.39 -2.02 -3.57
N ASN A 221 -32.95 -2.94 -2.71
CA ASN A 221 -33.69 -3.62 -1.66
C ASN A 221 -32.68 -4.23 -0.67
N GLN A 222 -33.13 -5.00 0.32
CA GLN A 222 -32.27 -5.62 1.34
C GLN A 222 -31.22 -6.57 0.76
N ASP A 223 -31.50 -7.20 -0.39
CA ASP A 223 -30.66 -8.20 -1.04
C ASP A 223 -29.79 -7.65 -2.18
N ASN A 224 -30.03 -6.40 -2.60
CA ASN A 224 -29.35 -5.81 -3.77
C ASN A 224 -28.88 -4.39 -3.47
N ARG A 225 -27.55 -4.17 -3.56
CA ARG A 225 -26.93 -2.89 -3.27
C ARG A 225 -25.86 -2.54 -4.30
N LEU A 226 -25.76 -1.25 -4.58
CA LEU A 226 -24.69 -0.66 -5.39
C LEU A 226 -23.98 0.41 -4.57
N SER A 227 -22.70 0.60 -4.80
CA SER A 227 -21.93 1.65 -4.15
C SER A 227 -21.02 2.36 -5.14
N PHE A 228 -20.75 3.62 -4.84
CA PHE A 228 -19.76 4.41 -5.54
C PHE A 228 -18.95 5.21 -4.52
N THR A 229 -17.64 5.10 -4.57
CA THR A 229 -16.76 5.75 -3.59
C THR A 229 -15.64 6.52 -4.27
N TYR A 230 -15.18 7.54 -3.57
CA TYR A 230 -14.03 8.34 -3.94
C TYR A 230 -13.13 8.55 -2.73
N ARG A 231 -11.84 8.36 -2.91
CA ARG A 231 -10.79 8.75 -1.97
C ARG A 231 -9.86 9.73 -2.66
N SER A 232 -9.65 10.88 -2.04
CA SER A 232 -8.85 11.96 -2.62
C SER A 232 -7.36 11.63 -2.68
N LYS A 233 -6.65 12.31 -3.56
CA LYS A 233 -5.18 12.41 -3.52
C LYS A 233 -4.71 12.88 -2.16
N VAL A 234 -3.54 12.38 -1.75
CA VAL A 234 -2.84 12.86 -0.54
C VAL A 234 -1.43 13.24 -0.93
N LYS A 235 -1.04 14.45 -0.59
CA LYS A 235 0.35 14.90 -0.75
C LYS A 235 1.03 14.86 0.61
N VAL A 236 2.07 14.04 0.73
CA VAL A 236 2.95 14.02 1.90
C VAL A 236 4.21 14.80 1.55
N LYS A 237 4.49 15.85 2.33
CA LYS A 237 5.66 16.71 2.15
C LYS A 237 6.67 16.40 3.22
N PHE A 238 7.69 15.61 2.90
CA PHE A 238 8.80 15.35 3.80
C PHE A 238 9.70 16.59 3.90
N GLU A 239 9.45 17.45 4.89
CA GLU A 239 10.16 18.74 5.02
C GLU A 239 11.46 18.64 5.78
N ASN A 240 11.68 17.59 6.55
CA ASN A 240 12.83 17.40 7.42
C ASN A 240 13.54 16.06 7.15
N GLY A 241 13.48 15.59 5.92
CA GLY A 241 14.21 14.41 5.48
C GLY A 241 15.73 14.60 5.64
N LYS A 242 16.42 13.47 5.74
CA LYS A 242 17.88 13.43 5.82
C LYS A 242 18.43 12.73 4.59
N TYR A 243 19.48 13.31 4.02
CA TYR A 243 20.31 12.69 3.01
C TYR A 243 21.71 12.47 3.55
N THR A 244 22.24 11.25 3.35
CA THR A 244 23.63 10.89 3.69
C THR A 244 24.24 10.05 2.59
N ASN A 245 25.57 10.02 2.51
CA ASN A 245 26.35 9.02 1.79
C ASN A 245 27.66 8.74 2.52
N ASP A 246 28.27 7.58 2.21
CA ASP A 246 29.54 7.14 2.84
C ASP A 246 30.73 7.27 1.87
N ILE A 247 30.58 8.04 0.78
CA ILE A 247 31.66 8.27 -0.20
C ILE A 247 32.67 9.21 0.44
N PRO A 248 33.98 8.85 0.48
CA PRO A 248 35.02 9.67 1.14
C PRO A 248 35.13 11.10 0.59
N LYS A 249 35.42 12.04 1.47
CA LYS A 249 35.72 13.43 1.10
C LYS A 249 37.05 13.51 0.38
N HIS A 250 37.01 13.58 -0.93
CA HIS A 250 38.24 13.69 -1.76
C HIS A 250 37.98 14.61 -2.96
N PRO A 251 38.94 15.49 -3.35
CA PRO A 251 38.71 16.44 -4.45
C PRO A 251 38.27 15.79 -5.76
N LEU A 252 38.80 14.61 -6.12
CA LEU A 252 38.42 13.88 -7.33
C LEU A 252 37.03 13.23 -7.23
N LEU A 253 36.48 13.01 -6.03
CA LEU A 253 35.15 12.45 -5.78
C LEU A 253 34.11 13.56 -5.59
N LYS A 254 34.49 14.83 -5.58
CA LYS A 254 33.57 15.95 -5.39
C LYS A 254 32.32 15.93 -6.32
N PRO A 255 32.43 15.50 -7.61
CA PRO A 255 31.25 15.37 -8.46
C PRO A 255 30.25 14.29 -8.02
N LEU A 256 30.74 13.23 -7.35
CA LEU A 256 29.93 12.13 -6.82
C LEU A 256 29.44 12.39 -5.39
N ASN A 257 30.18 13.21 -4.66
CA ASN A 257 29.88 13.57 -3.29
C ASN A 257 30.17 15.07 -3.03
N PRO A 258 29.32 15.95 -3.56
CA PRO A 258 29.49 17.39 -3.38
C PRO A 258 29.43 17.83 -1.90
N MET A 259 28.77 17.00 -1.06
CA MET A 259 28.56 17.26 0.37
C MET A 259 29.67 16.71 1.27
N GLY A 260 30.63 15.97 0.70
CA GLY A 260 31.78 15.46 1.45
C GLY A 260 31.46 14.44 2.55
N GLY A 261 30.40 13.67 2.44
CA GLY A 261 29.97 12.67 3.46
C GLY A 261 29.18 13.27 4.64
N GLU A 262 28.83 14.55 4.56
CA GLU A 262 28.00 15.20 5.59
C GLU A 262 26.51 14.84 5.43
N THR A 263 25.81 14.74 6.56
CA THR A 263 24.35 14.64 6.55
C THR A 263 23.73 16.00 6.25
N VAL A 264 22.90 16.08 5.23
CA VAL A 264 22.18 17.31 4.88
C VAL A 264 20.66 17.11 5.00
N LYS A 265 19.96 18.20 5.28
CA LYS A 265 18.50 18.19 5.28
C LYS A 265 17.99 18.22 3.84
N GLY A 266 17.06 17.31 3.54
CA GLY A 266 16.37 17.22 2.25
C GLY A 266 14.87 17.39 2.39
N THR A 267 14.24 17.68 1.26
CA THR A 267 12.78 17.71 1.11
C THR A 267 12.38 16.82 -0.05
N LEU A 268 11.22 16.15 0.08
CA LEU A 268 10.63 15.33 -0.97
C LEU A 268 9.11 15.43 -0.91
N ASP A 269 8.47 15.49 -2.06
CA ASP A 269 7.01 15.44 -2.19
C ASP A 269 6.59 14.04 -2.67
N LEU A 270 5.79 13.33 -1.86
CA LEU A 270 5.18 12.07 -2.24
C LEU A 270 3.69 12.32 -2.57
N ASN A 271 3.33 12.12 -3.83
CA ASN A 271 1.96 12.28 -4.31
C ASN A 271 1.26 10.92 -4.36
N LEU A 272 0.38 10.65 -3.40
CA LEU A 272 -0.45 9.45 -3.36
C LEU A 272 -1.71 9.66 -4.22
N PRO A 273 -2.12 8.68 -5.04
CA PRO A 273 -3.20 8.82 -6.01
C PRO A 273 -4.59 8.88 -5.36
N ASP A 274 -5.54 9.41 -6.11
CA ASP A 274 -6.96 9.24 -5.84
C ASP A 274 -7.45 7.87 -6.32
N ILE A 275 -8.56 7.43 -5.71
CA ILE A 275 -9.17 6.14 -5.99
C ILE A 275 -10.67 6.33 -6.17
N TRP A 276 -11.20 5.82 -7.27
CA TRP A 276 -12.62 5.70 -7.57
C TRP A 276 -13.00 4.22 -7.55
N GLU A 277 -14.12 3.88 -6.92
CA GLU A 277 -14.56 2.48 -6.89
C GLU A 277 -16.07 2.41 -7.06
N PHE A 278 -16.49 1.52 -7.97
CA PHE A 278 -17.86 1.08 -8.13
C PHE A 278 -17.96 -0.38 -7.67
N SER A 279 -18.97 -0.69 -6.86
CA SER A 279 -19.17 -2.05 -6.32
C SER A 279 -20.63 -2.42 -6.30
N GLY A 280 -20.88 -3.72 -6.37
CA GLY A 280 -22.20 -4.28 -6.24
C GLY A 280 -22.24 -5.52 -5.34
N TYR A 281 -23.37 -5.70 -4.67
CA TYR A 281 -23.72 -6.88 -3.87
C TYR A 281 -25.12 -7.33 -4.22
N HIS A 282 -25.32 -8.62 -4.52
CA HIS A 282 -26.59 -9.22 -4.88
C HIS A 282 -26.75 -10.58 -4.24
N LYS A 283 -27.72 -10.74 -3.35
CA LYS A 283 -28.13 -12.04 -2.80
C LYS A 283 -29.03 -12.74 -3.82
N VAL A 284 -28.41 -13.60 -4.62
CA VAL A 284 -29.06 -14.25 -5.77
C VAL A 284 -29.87 -15.50 -5.40
N ALA A 285 -29.66 -16.02 -4.18
CA ALA A 285 -30.39 -17.14 -3.61
C ALA A 285 -30.37 -17.05 -2.07
N PRO A 286 -31.20 -17.80 -1.34
CA PRO A 286 -31.30 -17.70 0.14
C PRO A 286 -29.97 -17.83 0.87
N LYS A 287 -29.03 -18.61 0.32
CA LYS A 287 -27.68 -18.84 0.90
C LYS A 287 -26.53 -18.32 0.04
N TRP A 288 -26.79 -17.61 -1.07
CA TRP A 288 -25.76 -17.20 -2.00
C TRP A 288 -25.85 -15.72 -2.34
N ALA A 289 -24.71 -15.04 -2.24
CA ALA A 289 -24.53 -13.69 -2.74
C ALA A 289 -23.38 -13.62 -3.75
N LEU A 290 -23.55 -12.81 -4.78
CA LEU A 290 -22.51 -12.41 -5.73
C LEU A 290 -22.13 -10.97 -5.47
N HIS A 291 -20.86 -10.64 -5.65
CA HIS A 291 -20.36 -9.29 -5.48
C HIS A 291 -19.18 -9.01 -6.42
N TYR A 292 -19.06 -7.76 -6.81
CA TYR A 292 -18.05 -7.32 -7.76
C TYR A 292 -17.59 -5.90 -7.43
N SER A 293 -16.39 -5.55 -7.91
CA SER A 293 -15.83 -4.20 -7.83
C SER A 293 -15.04 -3.87 -9.07
N ALA A 294 -15.08 -2.60 -9.45
CA ALA A 294 -14.17 -1.98 -10.42
C ALA A 294 -13.59 -0.73 -9.77
N SER A 295 -12.28 -0.74 -9.54
CA SER A 295 -11.55 0.38 -8.95
C SER A 295 -10.62 1.00 -9.97
N TYR A 296 -10.62 2.33 -10.05
CA TYR A 296 -9.72 3.13 -10.87
C TYR A 296 -8.83 3.96 -9.96
N THR A 297 -7.51 3.84 -10.14
CA THR A 297 -6.52 4.56 -9.34
C THR A 297 -5.76 5.54 -10.22
N GLY A 298 -5.79 6.83 -9.85
CA GLY A 298 -5.19 7.95 -10.57
C GLY A 298 -3.66 8.03 -10.38
N TRP A 299 -2.95 6.97 -10.71
CA TRP A 299 -1.50 6.87 -10.56
C TRP A 299 -0.70 7.85 -11.42
N SER A 300 -1.28 8.47 -12.45
CA SER A 300 -0.63 9.50 -13.26
C SER A 300 -0.19 10.74 -12.45
N THR A 301 -0.63 10.86 -11.20
CA THR A 301 -0.14 11.85 -10.25
C THR A 301 1.30 11.55 -9.77
N PHE A 302 1.75 10.28 -9.83
CA PHE A 302 3.09 9.86 -9.42
C PHE A 302 4.04 9.88 -10.62
N LYS A 303 4.63 11.06 -10.88
CA LYS A 303 5.47 11.32 -12.06
C LYS A 303 6.94 11.02 -11.83
N ASP A 304 7.44 11.39 -10.66
CA ASP A 304 8.83 11.25 -10.27
C ASP A 304 8.97 11.22 -8.74
N LEU A 305 10.14 10.76 -8.29
CA LEU A 305 10.64 10.91 -6.94
C LEU A 305 11.84 11.85 -7.01
N THR A 306 11.68 13.08 -6.53
CA THR A 306 12.76 14.06 -6.51
C THR A 306 12.94 14.58 -5.10
N ALA A 307 14.18 14.43 -4.58
CA ALA A 307 14.59 15.02 -3.32
C ALA A 307 15.53 16.18 -3.56
N TYR A 308 15.28 17.27 -2.85
CA TYR A 308 16.06 18.50 -2.92
C TYR A 308 16.76 18.79 -1.60
N GLN A 309 17.96 19.36 -1.68
CA GLN A 309 18.63 19.92 -0.51
C GLN A 309 17.85 21.12 0.00
N LYS A 310 17.49 21.13 1.30
CA LYS A 310 16.62 22.18 1.88
C LYS A 310 17.27 23.57 1.87
N SER A 311 18.60 23.66 1.89
CA SER A 311 19.33 24.94 2.02
C SER A 311 19.42 25.74 0.72
N ASP A 312 19.54 25.07 -0.43
CA ASP A 312 19.82 25.72 -1.73
C ASP A 312 19.02 25.14 -2.90
N GLY A 313 18.15 24.16 -2.63
CA GLY A 313 17.26 23.55 -3.63
C GLY A 313 17.95 22.67 -4.66
N LYS A 314 19.22 22.28 -4.44
CA LYS A 314 19.90 21.36 -5.35
C LYS A 314 19.33 19.96 -5.28
N ASP A 315 19.33 19.26 -6.42
CA ASP A 315 18.92 17.88 -6.51
C ASP A 315 19.85 16.96 -5.70
N LEU A 316 19.26 16.19 -4.80
CA LEU A 316 19.91 15.12 -4.03
C LEU A 316 19.66 13.75 -4.66
N PHE A 317 18.48 13.59 -5.24
CA PHE A 317 18.03 12.34 -5.85
C PHE A 317 16.92 12.68 -6.85
N HIS A 318 16.95 12.05 -8.01
CA HIS A 318 15.88 12.15 -9.00
C HIS A 318 15.65 10.79 -9.63
N LYS A 319 14.37 10.40 -9.74
CA LYS A 319 13.95 9.18 -10.42
C LYS A 319 12.63 9.41 -11.14
N PRO A 320 12.60 9.39 -12.48
CA PRO A 320 11.37 9.48 -13.25
C PRO A 320 10.59 8.16 -13.14
N GLU A 321 9.32 8.23 -12.78
CA GLU A 321 8.43 7.08 -12.61
C GLU A 321 7.31 7.05 -13.67
N HIS A 322 6.71 8.20 -13.96
CA HIS A 322 5.67 8.39 -14.99
C HIS A 322 4.60 7.30 -14.98
N PHE A 323 4.08 6.97 -13.79
CA PHE A 323 3.02 5.97 -13.67
C PHE A 323 1.79 6.36 -14.49
N LYS A 324 1.08 5.39 -15.01
CA LYS A 324 -0.21 5.53 -15.69
C LYS A 324 -1.34 5.14 -14.74
N ASP A 325 -2.53 5.68 -14.98
CA ASP A 325 -3.71 5.25 -14.26
C ASP A 325 -3.99 3.77 -14.52
N ALA A 326 -4.54 3.09 -13.51
CA ALA A 326 -4.69 1.65 -13.55
C ALA A 326 -6.04 1.19 -12.99
N TRP A 327 -6.52 0.07 -13.48
CA TRP A 327 -7.77 -0.57 -13.08
C TRP A 327 -7.52 -1.81 -12.23
N ARG A 328 -8.42 -2.02 -11.29
CA ARG A 328 -8.56 -3.29 -10.58
C ARG A 328 -10.00 -3.79 -10.74
N LEU A 329 -10.15 -5.05 -11.14
CA LEU A 329 -11.45 -5.72 -11.27
C LEU A 329 -11.48 -6.91 -10.33
N ALA A 330 -12.59 -7.08 -9.61
CA ALA A 330 -12.78 -8.17 -8.68
C ALA A 330 -14.18 -8.75 -8.78
N LEU A 331 -14.29 -10.08 -8.63
CA LEU A 331 -15.53 -10.83 -8.61
C LEU A 331 -15.45 -11.86 -7.49
N GLY A 332 -16.51 -12.00 -6.73
CA GLY A 332 -16.55 -12.97 -5.64
C GLY A 332 -17.95 -13.44 -5.30
N THR A 333 -18.00 -14.40 -4.40
CA THR A 333 -19.25 -14.98 -3.89
C THR A 333 -19.15 -15.25 -2.39
N THR A 334 -20.28 -15.15 -1.72
CA THR A 334 -20.45 -15.50 -0.30
C THR A 334 -21.50 -16.58 -0.19
N TYR A 335 -21.20 -17.62 0.57
CA TYR A 335 -22.09 -18.72 0.90
C TYR A 335 -22.43 -18.70 2.38
N PHE A 336 -23.68 -18.44 2.73
CA PHE A 336 -24.23 -18.47 4.08
C PHE A 336 -24.64 -19.91 4.41
N TYR A 337 -23.74 -20.68 5.01
CA TYR A 337 -23.96 -22.10 5.27
C TYR A 337 -25.03 -22.31 6.36
N ASP A 338 -24.83 -21.67 7.51
CA ASP A 338 -25.73 -21.65 8.66
C ASP A 338 -25.56 -20.36 9.48
N ASP A 339 -26.15 -20.28 10.67
CA ASP A 339 -26.07 -19.09 11.53
C ASP A 339 -24.65 -18.82 12.07
N ASN A 340 -23.76 -19.82 12.07
CA ASN A 340 -22.41 -19.72 12.57
C ASN A 340 -21.37 -19.57 11.46
N TRP A 341 -21.55 -20.24 10.31
CA TRP A 341 -20.54 -20.33 9.26
C TRP A 341 -20.93 -19.57 7.99
N THR A 342 -20.03 -18.70 7.56
CA THR A 342 -20.07 -18.03 6.27
C THR A 342 -18.77 -18.28 5.52
N PHE A 343 -18.85 -18.71 4.26
CA PHE A 343 -17.70 -18.96 3.39
C PHE A 343 -17.66 -17.95 2.25
N ARG A 344 -16.45 -17.59 1.83
CA ARG A 344 -16.21 -16.62 0.75
C ARG A 344 -15.14 -17.13 -0.18
N THR A 345 -15.26 -16.77 -1.44
CA THR A 345 -14.18 -16.91 -2.42
C THR A 345 -14.23 -15.76 -3.41
N GLY A 346 -13.11 -15.45 -4.03
CA GLY A 346 -13.05 -14.39 -5.02
C GLY A 346 -11.81 -14.46 -5.88
N ILE A 347 -11.89 -13.79 -7.02
CA ILE A 347 -10.78 -13.57 -7.94
C ILE A 347 -10.66 -12.08 -8.25
N ALA A 348 -9.45 -11.64 -8.55
CA ALA A 348 -9.25 -10.28 -9.02
C ALA A 348 -8.10 -10.18 -10.02
N TYR A 349 -8.13 -9.12 -10.79
CA TYR A 349 -7.07 -8.68 -11.67
C TYR A 349 -6.68 -7.25 -11.32
N ASP A 350 -5.38 -7.03 -11.09
CA ASP A 350 -4.77 -5.72 -10.87
C ASP A 350 -3.90 -5.35 -12.05
N GLU A 351 -4.22 -4.27 -12.74
CA GLU A 351 -3.37 -3.70 -13.78
C GLU A 351 -2.18 -2.95 -13.17
N SER A 352 -0.98 -3.20 -13.67
CA SER A 352 0.21 -2.45 -13.25
C SER A 352 0.16 -1.00 -13.76
N PRO A 353 0.37 0.00 -12.88
CA PRO A 353 0.49 1.39 -13.30
C PRO A 353 1.85 1.71 -13.93
N VAL A 354 2.84 0.81 -13.85
CA VAL A 354 4.22 1.11 -14.26
C VAL A 354 4.45 0.85 -15.74
N PRO A 355 4.71 1.90 -16.55
CA PRO A 355 5.06 1.70 -17.96
C PRO A 355 6.37 0.94 -18.11
N ALA A 356 6.46 0.05 -19.09
CA ALA A 356 7.64 -0.80 -19.31
C ALA A 356 8.96 0.00 -19.43
N LYS A 357 8.90 1.22 -19.97
CA LYS A 357 10.06 2.13 -20.12
C LYS A 357 10.62 2.61 -18.77
N TYR A 358 9.77 2.80 -17.78
CA TYR A 358 10.13 3.36 -16.46
C TYR A 358 10.16 2.33 -15.36
N ARG A 359 9.88 1.05 -15.70
CA ARG A 359 9.94 -0.04 -14.73
C ARG A 359 11.35 -0.25 -14.22
N SER A 360 11.51 -0.33 -12.92
CA SER A 360 12.79 -0.46 -12.22
C SER A 360 12.84 -1.70 -11.34
N ILE A 361 14.02 -2.13 -10.95
CA ILE A 361 14.18 -3.25 -10.02
C ILE A 361 13.83 -2.85 -8.58
N SER A 362 13.83 -1.58 -8.25
CA SER A 362 13.42 -1.07 -6.93
C SER A 362 11.91 -0.97 -6.75
N ILE A 363 11.15 -0.88 -7.86
CA ILE A 363 9.68 -0.99 -7.88
C ILE A 363 9.31 -1.91 -9.06
N PRO A 364 9.53 -3.25 -8.91
CA PRO A 364 9.38 -4.21 -10.00
C PRO A 364 7.92 -4.61 -10.19
N ASP A 365 7.06 -3.64 -10.51
CA ASP A 365 5.62 -3.84 -10.58
C ASP A 365 5.16 -4.50 -11.87
N GLN A 366 4.09 -5.30 -11.77
CA GLN A 366 3.52 -6.10 -12.85
C GLN A 366 2.02 -6.31 -12.67
N ASP A 367 1.32 -6.68 -13.74
CA ASP A 367 -0.09 -7.13 -13.65
C ASP A 367 -0.19 -8.35 -12.71
N ARG A 368 -1.26 -8.43 -11.92
CA ARG A 368 -1.46 -9.47 -10.91
C ARG A 368 -2.83 -10.10 -10.99
N TYR A 369 -2.86 -11.39 -10.69
CA TYR A 369 -4.06 -12.19 -10.56
C TYR A 369 -4.19 -12.68 -9.13
N TRP A 370 -5.39 -12.60 -8.57
CA TRP A 370 -5.70 -12.99 -7.21
C TRP A 370 -6.68 -14.15 -7.20
N LEU A 371 -6.45 -15.08 -6.29
CA LEU A 371 -7.40 -16.13 -5.90
C LEU A 371 -7.47 -16.13 -4.38
N SER A 372 -8.70 -16.02 -3.85
CA SER A 372 -8.92 -15.88 -2.41
C SER A 372 -9.99 -16.84 -1.91
N ALA A 373 -9.86 -17.22 -0.65
CA ALA A 373 -10.87 -17.93 0.11
C ALA A 373 -10.90 -17.43 1.55
N GLY A 374 -12.04 -17.49 2.20
CA GLY A 374 -12.18 -17.06 3.58
C GLY A 374 -13.43 -17.59 4.24
N THR A 375 -13.46 -17.49 5.56
CA THR A 375 -14.58 -17.89 6.38
C THR A 375 -14.77 -16.94 7.54
N THR A 376 -16.02 -16.78 7.96
CA THR A 376 -16.39 -16.19 9.25
C THR A 376 -17.01 -17.28 10.11
N TYR A 377 -16.60 -17.34 11.37
CA TYR A 377 -17.26 -18.11 12.41
C TYR A 377 -17.87 -17.18 13.45
N ALA A 378 -19.20 -17.20 13.56
CA ALA A 378 -19.95 -16.47 14.57
C ALA A 378 -20.10 -17.35 15.82
N PHE A 379 -19.49 -16.94 16.93
CA PHE A 379 -19.65 -17.63 18.22
C PHE A 379 -21.03 -17.39 18.81
N ASN A 380 -21.57 -16.20 18.56
CA ASN A 380 -22.90 -15.74 18.93
C ASN A 380 -23.26 -14.50 18.08
N GLU A 381 -24.41 -13.89 18.36
CA GLU A 381 -24.90 -12.68 17.66
C GLU A 381 -23.98 -11.45 17.77
N ASN A 382 -23.09 -11.43 18.75
CA ASN A 382 -22.23 -10.29 19.03
C ASN A 382 -20.78 -10.50 18.57
N THR A 383 -20.32 -11.76 18.49
CA THR A 383 -18.89 -12.06 18.38
C THR A 383 -18.60 -12.99 17.22
N SER A 384 -17.70 -12.59 16.34
CA SER A 384 -17.23 -13.44 15.26
C SER A 384 -15.73 -13.27 14.99
N VAL A 385 -15.17 -14.25 14.29
CA VAL A 385 -13.78 -14.22 13.79
C VAL A 385 -13.81 -14.52 12.30
N ASP A 386 -13.06 -13.70 11.56
CA ASP A 386 -12.78 -13.92 10.14
C ASP A 386 -11.40 -14.53 9.97
N VAL A 387 -11.28 -15.50 9.10
CA VAL A 387 -10.01 -16.06 8.61
C VAL A 387 -10.02 -16.01 7.09
N GLY A 388 -8.94 -15.55 6.50
CA GLY A 388 -8.82 -15.41 5.05
C GLY A 388 -7.44 -15.79 4.54
N ILE A 389 -7.41 -16.31 3.33
CA ILE A 389 -6.19 -16.61 2.60
C ILE A 389 -6.33 -16.12 1.16
N ALA A 390 -5.25 -15.58 0.61
CA ALA A 390 -5.18 -15.25 -0.80
C ALA A 390 -3.82 -15.64 -1.39
N TYR A 391 -3.84 -16.03 -2.65
CA TYR A 391 -2.65 -16.16 -3.47
C TYR A 391 -2.68 -15.12 -4.57
N MET A 392 -1.60 -14.37 -4.67
CA MET A 392 -1.39 -13.35 -5.68
C MET A 392 -0.24 -13.79 -6.61
N HIS A 393 -0.50 -13.85 -7.90
CA HIS A 393 0.47 -14.18 -8.93
C HIS A 393 0.74 -13.00 -9.84
N GLY A 394 2.00 -12.55 -9.89
CA GLY A 394 2.46 -11.48 -10.77
C GLY A 394 2.93 -12.01 -12.13
N LYS A 395 2.56 -11.31 -13.18
CA LYS A 395 3.02 -11.60 -14.54
C LYS A 395 4.51 -11.30 -14.67
N LYS A 396 5.29 -12.25 -15.24
CA LYS A 396 6.72 -12.04 -15.49
C LYS A 396 6.97 -10.84 -16.40
N VAL A 397 7.90 -9.97 -16.03
CA VAL A 397 8.21 -8.76 -16.80
C VAL A 397 9.71 -8.60 -17.02
N ASN A 398 10.04 -7.94 -18.14
CA ASN A 398 11.39 -7.53 -18.43
C ASN A 398 11.59 -6.08 -17.97
N ILE A 399 12.80 -5.81 -17.48
CA ILE A 399 13.23 -4.49 -17.01
C ILE A 399 14.55 -4.16 -17.70
N ASN A 400 14.65 -2.94 -18.23
CA ASN A 400 15.89 -2.41 -18.79
C ASN A 400 16.19 -1.12 -18.00
N GLU A 401 17.24 -1.11 -17.20
CA GLU A 401 17.54 0.00 -16.31
C GLU A 401 19.01 0.41 -16.43
N MET A 402 19.27 1.72 -16.53
CA MET A 402 20.61 2.26 -16.56
C MET A 402 21.17 2.29 -15.13
N LEU A 403 22.33 1.70 -14.89
CA LEU A 403 23.00 1.76 -13.58
C LEU A 403 23.51 3.17 -13.26
N LYS A 404 23.73 3.98 -14.30
CA LYS A 404 24.04 5.41 -14.19
C LYS A 404 23.05 6.17 -15.05
N GLU A 405 22.25 7.02 -14.42
CA GLU A 405 21.28 7.85 -15.12
C GLU A 405 21.91 8.66 -16.25
N GLY A 406 21.27 8.65 -17.41
CA GLY A 406 21.75 9.37 -18.60
C GLY A 406 22.90 8.69 -19.37
N ASP A 407 23.40 7.51 -18.93
CA ASP A 407 24.44 6.77 -19.64
C ASP A 407 23.88 5.43 -20.21
N PRO A 408 23.47 5.40 -21.48
CA PRO A 408 22.91 4.19 -22.11
C PRO A 408 23.86 2.98 -22.11
N ASN A 409 25.20 3.22 -22.04
CA ASN A 409 26.17 2.13 -22.01
C ASN A 409 26.14 1.33 -20.71
N THR A 410 25.48 1.85 -19.67
CA THR A 410 25.30 1.18 -18.38
C THR A 410 23.94 0.44 -18.29
N THR A 411 23.21 0.35 -19.40
CA THR A 411 21.91 -0.33 -19.42
C THR A 411 22.07 -1.82 -19.11
N THR A 412 21.42 -2.26 -18.07
CA THR A 412 21.39 -3.66 -17.62
C THR A 412 19.99 -4.23 -17.81
N ARG A 413 19.92 -5.48 -18.28
CA ARG A 413 18.65 -6.18 -18.53
C ARG A 413 18.34 -7.14 -17.43
N PHE A 414 17.13 -7.01 -16.87
CA PHE A 414 16.62 -7.86 -15.83
C PHE A 414 15.29 -8.52 -16.24
N LYS A 415 14.92 -9.55 -15.49
CA LYS A 415 13.59 -10.14 -15.48
C LYS A 415 13.10 -10.19 -14.05
N SER A 416 11.86 -9.72 -13.81
CA SER A 416 11.20 -9.82 -12.52
C SER A 416 10.12 -10.90 -12.55
N GLU A 417 10.06 -11.68 -11.48
CA GLU A 417 9.02 -12.66 -11.18
C GLU A 417 8.57 -12.43 -9.75
N GLY A 418 7.25 -12.41 -9.49
CA GLY A 418 6.72 -12.16 -8.16
C GLY A 418 5.41 -12.87 -7.88
N SER A 419 5.23 -13.31 -6.65
CA SER A 419 3.99 -13.84 -6.11
C SER A 419 3.92 -13.50 -4.62
N ALA A 420 2.74 -13.65 -4.00
CA ALA A 420 2.60 -13.53 -2.57
C ALA A 420 1.48 -14.42 -2.03
N TRP A 421 1.67 -14.93 -0.83
CA TRP A 421 0.61 -15.48 0.00
C TRP A 421 0.18 -14.44 1.04
N LEU A 422 -1.12 -14.34 1.27
CA LEU A 422 -1.69 -13.44 2.26
C LEU A 422 -2.56 -14.24 3.22
N TYR A 423 -2.40 -13.98 4.51
CA TYR A 423 -3.14 -14.65 5.58
C TYR A 423 -3.73 -13.59 6.49
N GLY A 424 -5.05 -13.60 6.67
CA GLY A 424 -5.74 -12.62 7.49
C GLY A 424 -6.49 -13.25 8.65
N VAL A 425 -6.56 -12.51 9.76
CA VAL A 425 -7.44 -12.79 10.90
C VAL A 425 -8.02 -11.47 11.40
N ASN A 426 -9.35 -11.40 11.55
CA ASN A 426 -10.04 -10.30 12.21
C ASN A 426 -10.98 -10.84 13.29
N PHE A 427 -11.03 -10.12 14.39
CA PHE A 427 -12.04 -10.25 15.43
C PHE A 427 -13.09 -9.15 15.27
N ASN A 428 -14.36 -9.52 15.29
CA ASN A 428 -15.48 -8.60 15.18
C ASN A 428 -16.38 -8.69 16.41
N TYR A 429 -16.83 -7.54 16.87
CA TYR A 429 -17.72 -7.42 17.99
C TYR A 429 -18.84 -6.40 17.72
N THR A 430 -20.08 -6.78 17.93
CA THR A 430 -21.27 -5.92 17.86
C THR A 430 -21.83 -5.76 19.25
N PHE A 431 -21.93 -4.50 19.73
CA PHE A 431 -22.33 -4.16 21.11
C PHE A 431 -23.84 -4.31 21.35
#